data_dc11a0aa6bbf99f92f0980b681eaa73f
#
_entry.id   dc11a0aa6bbf99f92f0980b681eaa73f
#
_cell.length_a   1.000
_cell.length_b   1.000
_cell.length_c   1.000
_cell.angle_alpha   90.00
_cell.angle_beta   90.00
_cell.angle_gamma   90.00
#
_symmetry.space_group_name_H-M   'P 1'
#
loop_
_entity.id
_entity.type
_entity.pdbx_description
1 polymer ?
#
loop_
_entity_poly.entity_id
_entity_poly.type
_entity_poly.pdbx_seq_one_letter_code
_entity_poly.pdbx_strand_id
1 'polypeptide(L)'
;MRKLNLLLLVLNIAFTSGYAQTAAVEKKLALTLVETEPSAAGYSKERLQRIDQTIQQYVDKQWIAGATAIIVHDGKIVYYKGIGYDDIDKKTPLKRDAIFRIASQTKAITSTAVMILYEEGKFLLDDRISKYIPEFAKPKVLDKFNKADSTYTTIPAKREITIRDLLTHTSGLDYPEIGSENMAALYAKADIPSGLDAKGKTLGTEIKRLGSLPLLHQPGEKFTYGLNTDVLGYLVEVVSGMSLSEFFARRIFEPLGMKDSYFYLPSSKYNRLATLYTEDSLHHLAKAPESVNGIRLNYPNTNGTYFSGGGGLSSTMYDYAIFMQMFLNGGEYNGKRILSRSSVRMMTMNQIGDLYQGSGKFGLGFGITTERGSARSPLNEGSFDWGGYFGTTYWADPKEKIIALIMTQQVPNSHGDLTSKFKILVYQALE
;
A
#
# COMPACT_ATOMS: atom_id res chain seq x y z
N MET A 1 -46.42 -64.44 61.93
CA MET A 1 -46.40 -63.85 60.60
C MET A 1 -46.19 -62.37 60.78
N ARG A 2 -44.91 -61.95 60.70
CA ARG A 2 -44.48 -60.56 60.95
C ARG A 2 -44.23 -59.85 59.60
N LYS A 3 -44.95 -58.75 59.38
CA LYS A 3 -44.74 -57.90 58.22
C LYS A 3 -43.56 -56.97 58.50
N LEU A 4 -42.57 -56.99 57.62
CA LEU A 4 -41.40 -56.11 57.65
C LEU A 4 -41.65 -54.89 56.72
N ASN A 5 -41.75 -53.73 57.29
CA ASN A 5 -41.88 -52.48 56.53
C ASN A 5 -40.45 -51.96 56.20
N LEU A 6 -40.14 -51.85 54.91
CA LEU A 6 -38.91 -51.27 54.40
C LEU A 6 -39.12 -49.76 54.10
N LEU A 7 -38.45 -48.92 54.85
CA LEU A 7 -38.47 -47.47 54.69
C LEU A 7 -37.41 -47.08 53.65
N LEU A 8 -37.80 -46.64 52.50
CA LEU A 8 -36.90 -46.09 51.46
C LEU A 8 -36.68 -44.59 51.73
N LEU A 9 -35.45 -44.30 52.14
CA LEU A 9 -34.96 -42.91 52.29
C LEU A 9 -34.45 -42.44 50.88
N VAL A 10 -35.17 -41.52 50.23
CA VAL A 10 -34.73 -40.91 48.95
C VAL A 10 -33.87 -39.68 49.29
N LEU A 11 -32.58 -39.78 49.03
CA LEU A 11 -31.62 -38.69 49.18
C LEU A 11 -31.62 -37.84 47.90
N ASN A 12 -32.24 -36.65 47.95
CA ASN A 12 -32.17 -35.68 46.86
C ASN A 12 -30.83 -34.93 46.92
N ILE A 13 -29.89 -35.26 46.07
CA ILE A 13 -28.64 -34.50 45.84
C ILE A 13 -28.96 -33.47 44.76
N ALA A 14 -29.13 -32.24 45.14
CA ALA A 14 -29.24 -31.11 44.22
C ALA A 14 -27.86 -30.75 43.70
N PHE A 15 -27.57 -31.12 42.44
CA PHE A 15 -26.40 -30.62 41.69
C PHE A 15 -26.69 -29.18 41.26
N THR A 16 -26.16 -28.22 41.99
CA THR A 16 -26.05 -26.82 41.47
C THR A 16 -24.90 -26.76 40.50
N SER A 17 -25.21 -26.90 39.21
CA SER A 17 -24.26 -26.60 38.12
C SER A 17 -24.01 -25.10 38.05
N GLY A 18 -22.95 -24.65 38.74
CA GLY A 18 -22.44 -23.31 38.56
C GLY A 18 -21.87 -23.13 37.15
N TYR A 19 -22.68 -22.61 36.22
CA TYR A 19 -22.14 -22.08 34.95
C TYR A 19 -21.35 -20.82 35.28
N ALA A 20 -20.03 -20.96 35.37
CA ALA A 20 -19.12 -19.84 35.31
C ALA A 20 -19.23 -19.26 33.88
N GLN A 21 -20.02 -18.24 33.72
CA GLN A 21 -20.11 -17.45 32.51
C GLN A 21 -18.82 -16.64 32.42
N THR A 22 -17.78 -17.21 31.77
CA THR A 22 -16.62 -16.43 31.35
C THR A 22 -17.14 -15.42 30.34
N ALA A 23 -17.41 -14.21 30.80
CA ALA A 23 -17.64 -13.05 29.93
C ALA A 23 -16.35 -12.90 29.09
N ALA A 24 -16.39 -13.41 27.86
CA ALA A 24 -15.41 -13.04 26.86
C ALA A 24 -15.53 -11.53 26.71
N VAL A 25 -14.50 -10.80 27.15
CA VAL A 25 -14.35 -9.39 26.85
C VAL A 25 -14.26 -9.31 25.32
N GLU A 26 -15.40 -9.09 24.66
CA GLU A 26 -15.40 -8.76 23.24
C GLU A 26 -14.49 -7.54 23.07
N LYS A 27 -13.32 -7.77 22.49
CA LYS A 27 -12.37 -6.72 22.13
C LYS A 27 -13.11 -5.82 21.14
N LYS A 28 -13.67 -4.70 21.63
CA LYS A 28 -14.40 -3.74 20.82
C LYS A 28 -13.42 -3.25 19.75
N LEU A 29 -13.53 -3.76 18.54
CA LEU A 29 -12.75 -3.27 17.39
C LEU A 29 -13.01 -1.78 17.25
N ALA A 30 -11.96 -1.01 16.99
CA ALA A 30 -12.11 0.42 16.75
C ALA A 30 -13.01 0.60 15.51
N LEU A 31 -14.25 1.05 15.74
CA LEU A 31 -15.24 1.18 14.68
C LEU A 31 -14.91 2.30 13.69
N THR A 32 -14.25 3.35 14.19
CA THR A 32 -13.79 4.50 13.40
C THR A 32 -12.56 5.11 14.04
N LEU A 33 -11.73 5.80 13.23
CA LEU A 33 -10.63 6.59 13.76
C LEU A 33 -11.17 7.83 14.47
N VAL A 34 -10.72 8.09 15.72
CA VAL A 34 -11.17 9.20 16.55
C VAL A 34 -9.97 10.00 17.03
N GLU A 35 -9.97 11.31 16.80
CA GLU A 35 -8.97 12.22 17.38
C GLU A 35 -9.06 12.16 18.91
N THR A 36 -7.93 11.91 19.56
CA THR A 36 -7.86 11.67 21.01
C THR A 36 -6.68 12.45 21.59
N GLU A 37 -6.81 12.95 22.80
CA GLU A 37 -5.67 13.56 23.50
C GLU A 37 -4.54 12.53 23.64
N PRO A 38 -3.30 12.86 23.25
CA PRO A 38 -2.21 11.90 23.21
C PRO A 38 -1.98 11.12 24.49
N SER A 39 -2.01 11.78 25.65
CA SER A 39 -1.83 11.15 26.96
C SER A 39 -2.91 10.10 27.28
N ALA A 40 -4.15 10.31 26.82
CA ALA A 40 -5.23 9.32 26.95
C ALA A 40 -5.08 8.10 26.05
N ALA A 41 -4.07 8.11 25.17
CA ALA A 41 -3.73 7.02 24.27
C ALA A 41 -2.29 6.52 24.43
N GLY A 42 -1.63 6.80 25.56
CA GLY A 42 -0.29 6.33 25.87
C GLY A 42 0.82 7.03 25.08
N TYR A 43 0.60 8.30 24.70
CA TYR A 43 1.60 9.12 24.01
C TYR A 43 1.93 10.40 24.77
N SER A 44 3.21 10.73 24.88
CA SER A 44 3.67 11.99 25.42
C SER A 44 3.41 13.14 24.44
N LYS A 45 2.57 14.08 24.82
CA LYS A 45 2.28 15.29 24.06
C LYS A 45 3.52 16.13 23.81
N GLU A 46 4.39 16.25 24.82
CA GLU A 46 5.67 16.98 24.71
C GLU A 46 6.59 16.33 23.68
N ARG A 47 6.73 15.02 23.75
CA ARG A 47 7.59 14.29 22.80
C ARG A 47 7.07 14.33 21.36
N LEU A 48 5.74 14.35 21.16
CA LEU A 48 5.14 14.53 19.84
C LEU A 48 5.49 15.89 19.21
N GLN A 49 5.73 16.96 20.03
CA GLN A 49 6.15 18.26 19.51
C GLN A 49 7.49 18.22 18.78
N ARG A 50 8.34 17.23 19.05
CA ARG A 50 9.59 17.01 18.32
C ARG A 50 9.35 16.71 16.84
N ILE A 51 8.18 16.13 16.50
CA ILE A 51 7.77 15.92 15.11
C ILE A 51 7.54 17.28 14.44
N ASP A 52 6.78 18.17 15.10
CA ASP A 52 6.52 19.53 14.60
C ASP A 52 7.84 20.26 14.35
N GLN A 53 8.74 20.25 15.34
CA GLN A 53 10.04 20.89 15.27
C GLN A 53 10.91 20.34 14.14
N THR A 54 10.92 19.01 13.97
CA THR A 54 11.72 18.36 12.93
C THR A 54 11.20 18.72 11.53
N ILE A 55 9.88 18.60 11.30
CA ILE A 55 9.30 18.97 9.99
C ILE A 55 9.52 20.44 9.71
N GLN A 56 9.30 21.33 10.72
CA GLN A 56 9.52 22.77 10.56
C GLN A 56 10.96 23.12 10.21
N GLN A 57 11.95 22.43 10.82
CA GLN A 57 13.37 22.62 10.46
C GLN A 57 13.65 22.29 8.99
N TYR A 58 12.99 21.25 8.42
CA TYR A 58 13.14 20.94 6.99
C TYR A 58 12.51 22.01 6.10
N VAL A 59 11.36 22.56 6.52
CA VAL A 59 10.70 23.67 5.82
C VAL A 59 11.55 24.95 5.89
N ASP A 60 12.05 25.30 7.07
CA ASP A 60 12.88 26.51 7.28
C ASP A 60 14.17 26.48 6.46
N LYS A 61 14.75 25.28 6.30
CA LYS A 61 15.94 25.05 5.46
C LYS A 61 15.62 24.94 3.97
N GLN A 62 14.35 25.04 3.60
CA GLN A 62 13.87 24.84 2.22
C GLN A 62 14.26 23.46 1.63
N TRP A 63 14.33 22.43 2.47
CA TRP A 63 14.57 21.07 2.04
C TRP A 63 13.28 20.39 1.56
N ILE A 64 12.14 20.83 2.09
CA ILE A 64 10.80 20.47 1.65
C ILE A 64 9.89 21.71 1.69
N ALA A 65 8.83 21.73 0.88
CA ALA A 65 7.80 22.78 0.98
C ALA A 65 6.92 22.59 2.23
N GLY A 66 6.56 21.36 2.51
CA GLY A 66 5.75 20.97 3.65
C GLY A 66 5.55 19.46 3.70
N ALA A 67 5.02 18.99 4.82
CA ALA A 67 4.61 17.62 5.02
C ALA A 67 3.32 17.53 5.83
N THR A 68 2.50 16.50 5.54
CA THR A 68 1.44 16.08 6.44
C THR A 68 1.88 14.82 7.19
N ALA A 69 1.46 14.67 8.45
CA ALA A 69 1.74 13.48 9.23
C ALA A 69 0.54 13.08 10.10
N ILE A 70 0.27 11.77 10.19
CA ILE A 70 -0.74 11.17 11.06
C ILE A 70 -0.14 10.01 11.85
N ILE A 71 -0.54 9.90 13.11
CA ILE A 71 -0.23 8.75 13.96
C ILE A 71 -1.53 8.26 14.58
N VAL A 72 -1.79 6.97 14.40
CA VAL A 72 -2.93 6.27 15.01
C VAL A 72 -2.39 5.20 15.95
N HIS A 73 -2.91 5.12 17.16
CA HIS A 73 -2.59 4.09 18.13
C HIS A 73 -3.89 3.44 18.62
N ASP A 74 -4.03 2.15 18.38
CA ASP A 74 -5.21 1.34 18.74
C ASP A 74 -6.55 2.04 18.34
N GLY A 75 -6.61 2.56 17.10
CA GLY A 75 -7.77 3.26 16.53
C GLY A 75 -7.96 4.72 16.95
N LYS A 76 -7.05 5.27 17.78
CA LYS A 76 -7.07 6.66 18.24
C LYS A 76 -6.05 7.49 17.48
N ILE A 77 -6.47 8.58 16.87
CA ILE A 77 -5.56 9.53 16.23
C ILE A 77 -4.93 10.39 17.32
N VAL A 78 -3.64 10.22 17.55
CA VAL A 78 -2.86 10.97 18.55
C VAL A 78 -2.08 12.15 17.94
N TYR A 79 -1.94 12.15 16.64
CA TYR A 79 -1.28 13.21 15.88
C TYR A 79 -1.87 13.29 14.47
N TYR A 80 -2.25 14.50 14.00
CA TYR A 80 -2.72 14.71 12.64
C TYR A 80 -2.56 16.17 12.23
N LYS A 81 -1.48 16.49 11.52
CA LYS A 81 -1.11 17.87 11.16
C LYS A 81 -0.60 17.99 9.72
N GLY A 82 -0.77 19.18 9.16
CA GLY A 82 -0.01 19.68 8.03
C GLY A 82 0.93 20.79 8.53
N ILE A 83 2.19 20.76 8.09
CA ILE A 83 3.23 21.71 8.46
C ILE A 83 3.93 22.22 7.20
N GLY A 84 4.24 23.50 7.14
CA GLY A 84 4.82 24.16 5.97
C GLY A 84 3.76 24.61 4.96
N TYR A 85 4.12 24.62 3.69
CA TYR A 85 3.35 25.24 2.62
C TYR A 85 2.94 24.23 1.55
N ASP A 86 1.73 24.38 1.03
CA ASP A 86 1.32 23.81 -0.26
C ASP A 86 1.91 24.61 -1.41
N ASP A 87 1.88 25.96 -1.33
CA ASP A 87 2.50 26.88 -2.29
C ASP A 87 3.50 27.78 -1.54
N ILE A 88 4.80 27.56 -1.76
CA ILE A 88 5.88 28.32 -1.08
C ILE A 88 5.90 29.78 -1.52
N ASP A 89 5.60 30.10 -2.80
CA ASP A 89 5.66 31.46 -3.32
C ASP A 89 4.53 32.32 -2.76
N LYS A 90 3.33 31.72 -2.67
CA LYS A 90 2.15 32.37 -2.12
C LYS A 90 2.02 32.21 -0.60
N LYS A 91 2.91 31.45 0.02
CA LYS A 91 2.86 31.08 1.45
C LYS A 91 1.50 30.47 1.83
N THR A 92 0.90 29.70 0.91
CA THR A 92 -0.36 28.97 1.20
C THR A 92 -0.05 27.83 2.14
N PRO A 93 -0.65 27.76 3.35
CA PRO A 93 -0.38 26.68 4.27
C PRO A 93 -0.79 25.30 3.73
N LEU A 94 0.01 24.27 3.99
CA LEU A 94 -0.34 22.89 3.68
C LEU A 94 -1.40 22.39 4.67
N LYS A 95 -2.57 22.08 4.16
CA LYS A 95 -3.68 21.55 4.97
C LYS A 95 -3.51 20.07 5.24
N ARG A 96 -3.92 19.60 6.42
CA ARG A 96 -3.84 18.18 6.81
C ARG A 96 -4.70 17.26 5.93
N ASP A 97 -5.73 17.81 5.27
CA ASP A 97 -6.65 17.11 4.37
C ASP A 97 -6.29 17.27 2.88
N ALA A 98 -5.07 17.73 2.57
CA ALA A 98 -4.57 17.77 1.21
C ALA A 98 -4.57 16.38 0.57
N ILE A 99 -4.82 16.33 -0.73
CA ILE A 99 -4.81 15.10 -1.53
C ILE A 99 -3.43 14.96 -2.17
N PHE A 100 -2.79 13.82 -1.98
CA PHE A 100 -1.46 13.51 -2.47
C PHE A 100 -1.51 12.47 -3.59
N ARG A 101 -0.65 12.59 -4.59
CA ARG A 101 -0.35 11.49 -5.51
C ARG A 101 0.39 10.44 -4.72
N ILE A 102 -0.25 9.31 -4.43
CA ILE A 102 0.32 8.28 -3.55
C ILE A 102 1.15 7.24 -4.29
N ALA A 103 1.19 7.33 -5.62
CA ALA A 103 1.99 6.44 -6.46
C ALA A 103 1.95 4.98 -5.99
N SER A 104 3.09 4.37 -5.67
CA SER A 104 3.20 2.94 -5.34
C SER A 104 2.43 2.50 -4.09
N GLN A 105 1.91 3.40 -3.26
CA GLN A 105 0.97 3.02 -2.21
C GLN A 105 -0.35 2.46 -2.79
N THR A 106 -0.65 2.74 -4.06
CA THR A 106 -1.75 2.12 -4.82
C THR A 106 -1.67 0.59 -4.79
N LYS A 107 -0.47 0.02 -4.76
CA LYS A 107 -0.23 -1.43 -4.84
C LYS A 107 -0.92 -2.23 -3.74
N ALA A 108 -0.92 -1.72 -2.52
CA ALA A 108 -1.60 -2.37 -1.39
C ALA A 108 -3.12 -2.46 -1.63
N ILE A 109 -3.71 -1.42 -2.22
CA ILE A 109 -5.14 -1.36 -2.55
C ILE A 109 -5.45 -2.33 -3.69
N THR A 110 -4.61 -2.38 -4.73
CA THR A 110 -4.75 -3.34 -5.85
C THR A 110 -4.61 -4.79 -5.36
N SER A 111 -3.62 -5.07 -4.50
CA SER A 111 -3.45 -6.40 -3.90
C SER A 111 -4.66 -6.79 -3.05
N THR A 112 -5.26 -5.82 -2.33
CA THR A 112 -6.52 -6.04 -1.60
C THR A 112 -7.67 -6.41 -2.55
N ALA A 113 -7.80 -5.73 -3.70
CA ALA A 113 -8.80 -6.06 -4.71
C ALA A 113 -8.63 -7.49 -5.27
N VAL A 114 -7.39 -7.90 -5.53
CA VAL A 114 -7.06 -9.28 -5.93
C VAL A 114 -7.49 -10.27 -4.84
N MET A 115 -7.20 -9.96 -3.58
CA MET A 115 -7.54 -10.85 -2.46
C MET A 115 -9.05 -10.92 -2.18
N ILE A 116 -9.83 -9.88 -2.48
CA ILE A 116 -11.30 -9.93 -2.46
C ILE A 116 -11.79 -10.98 -3.47
N LEU A 117 -11.31 -10.93 -4.71
CA LEU A 117 -11.69 -11.89 -5.75
C LEU A 117 -11.19 -13.31 -5.45
N TYR A 118 -10.03 -13.44 -4.83
CA TYR A 118 -9.52 -14.72 -4.32
C TYR A 118 -10.47 -15.32 -3.26
N GLU A 119 -10.93 -14.53 -2.28
CA GLU A 119 -11.89 -14.97 -1.27
C GLU A 119 -13.24 -15.34 -1.87
N GLU A 120 -13.63 -14.75 -2.99
CA GLU A 120 -14.81 -15.12 -3.76
C GLU A 120 -14.64 -16.42 -4.58
N GLY A 121 -13.46 -17.06 -4.50
CA GLY A 121 -13.17 -18.30 -5.22
C GLY A 121 -13.01 -18.13 -6.73
N LYS A 122 -12.73 -16.92 -7.22
CA LYS A 122 -12.61 -16.65 -8.66
C LYS A 122 -11.35 -17.27 -9.27
N PHE A 123 -10.30 -17.46 -8.47
CA PHE A 123 -9.04 -18.08 -8.87
C PHE A 123 -8.26 -18.56 -7.64
N LEU A 124 -7.20 -19.35 -7.87
CA LEU A 124 -6.17 -19.66 -6.89
C LEU A 124 -4.97 -18.77 -7.11
N LEU A 125 -4.22 -18.44 -6.04
CA LEU A 125 -3.02 -17.58 -6.17
C LEU A 125 -1.94 -18.22 -7.07
N ASP A 126 -1.89 -19.52 -7.13
CA ASP A 126 -0.94 -20.27 -7.97
C ASP A 126 -1.48 -20.61 -9.37
N ASP A 127 -2.67 -20.09 -9.72
CA ASP A 127 -3.16 -20.14 -11.11
C ASP A 127 -2.25 -19.29 -12.01
N ARG A 128 -2.06 -19.80 -13.24
CA ARG A 128 -1.32 -19.08 -14.28
C ARG A 128 -2.12 -17.86 -14.71
N ILE A 129 -1.46 -16.71 -14.79
CA ILE A 129 -2.11 -15.48 -15.24
C ILE A 129 -2.67 -15.61 -16.67
N SER A 130 -2.08 -16.46 -17.50
CA SER A 130 -2.51 -16.73 -18.87
C SER A 130 -3.92 -17.33 -19.00
N LYS A 131 -4.48 -17.90 -17.93
CA LYS A 131 -5.89 -18.32 -17.90
C LYS A 131 -6.86 -17.14 -18.06
N TYR A 132 -6.44 -15.95 -17.65
CA TYR A 132 -7.25 -14.72 -17.62
C TYR A 132 -6.77 -13.70 -18.63
N ILE A 133 -5.48 -13.66 -18.90
CA ILE A 133 -4.82 -12.76 -19.85
C ILE A 133 -3.93 -13.62 -20.78
N PRO A 134 -4.51 -14.16 -21.87
CA PRO A 134 -3.83 -15.14 -22.74
C PRO A 134 -2.50 -14.67 -23.34
N GLU A 135 -2.29 -13.36 -23.44
CA GLU A 135 -1.07 -12.76 -23.96
C GLU A 135 0.18 -13.10 -23.10
N PHE A 136 -0.01 -13.54 -21.87
CA PHE A 136 1.07 -14.05 -20.99
C PHE A 136 1.34 -15.55 -21.13
N ALA A 137 0.70 -16.24 -22.09
CA ALA A 137 0.98 -17.65 -22.33
C ALA A 137 2.37 -17.85 -22.95
N LYS A 138 3.06 -18.93 -22.51
CA LYS A 138 4.40 -19.30 -23.02
C LYS A 138 5.40 -18.13 -22.97
N PRO A 139 5.59 -17.49 -21.80
CA PRO A 139 6.46 -16.34 -21.68
C PRO A 139 7.90 -16.69 -22.05
N LYS A 140 8.63 -15.69 -22.51
CA LYS A 140 10.05 -15.78 -22.84
C LYS A 140 10.86 -14.94 -21.88
N VAL A 141 12.10 -15.31 -21.63
CA VAL A 141 13.05 -14.57 -20.79
C VAL A 141 14.15 -13.99 -21.67
N LEU A 142 14.55 -12.77 -21.39
CA LEU A 142 15.65 -12.09 -22.05
C LEU A 142 16.95 -12.90 -21.85
N ASP A 143 17.62 -13.25 -22.94
CA ASP A 143 18.90 -13.98 -22.91
C ASP A 143 20.06 -13.02 -23.20
N LYS A 144 20.07 -12.37 -24.36
CA LYS A 144 21.10 -11.39 -24.73
C LYS A 144 20.44 -10.10 -25.20
N PHE A 145 21.08 -8.99 -24.90
CA PHE A 145 20.66 -7.67 -25.32
C PHE A 145 21.82 -6.89 -25.96
N ASN A 146 21.59 -6.34 -27.13
CA ASN A 146 22.54 -5.48 -27.82
C ASN A 146 22.18 -4.01 -27.54
N LYS A 147 23.04 -3.32 -26.81
CA LYS A 147 22.79 -1.90 -26.42
C LYS A 147 22.87 -0.94 -27.63
N ALA A 148 23.54 -1.32 -28.73
CA ALA A 148 23.72 -0.42 -29.86
C ALA A 148 22.43 -0.22 -30.68
N ASP A 149 21.60 -1.24 -30.79
CA ASP A 149 20.39 -1.24 -31.64
C ASP A 149 19.13 -1.75 -30.94
N SER A 150 19.25 -2.10 -29.67
CA SER A 150 18.18 -2.69 -28.86
C SER A 150 17.60 -3.99 -29.45
N THR A 151 18.41 -4.75 -30.19
CA THR A 151 18.08 -6.12 -30.58
C THR A 151 18.32 -7.08 -29.41
N TYR A 152 17.59 -8.19 -29.38
CA TYR A 152 17.71 -9.14 -28.29
C TYR A 152 17.37 -10.56 -28.72
N THR A 153 17.90 -11.54 -27.96
CA THR A 153 17.47 -12.93 -28.01
C THR A 153 16.73 -13.33 -26.74
N THR A 154 15.95 -14.39 -26.83
CA THR A 154 15.17 -14.91 -25.73
C THR A 154 15.27 -16.41 -25.63
N ILE A 155 15.10 -16.93 -24.42
CA ILE A 155 14.91 -18.35 -24.13
C ILE A 155 13.49 -18.57 -23.58
N PRO A 156 12.91 -19.77 -23.70
CA PRO A 156 11.63 -20.07 -23.05
C PRO A 156 11.71 -19.91 -21.53
N ALA A 157 10.64 -19.41 -20.92
CA ALA A 157 10.51 -19.49 -19.48
C ALA A 157 10.32 -20.95 -19.04
N LYS A 158 10.87 -21.31 -17.88
CA LYS A 158 10.74 -22.66 -17.28
C LYS A 158 9.28 -22.96 -16.87
N ARG A 159 8.52 -21.95 -16.57
CA ARG A 159 7.08 -22.01 -16.24
C ARG A 159 6.39 -20.70 -16.56
N GLU A 160 5.07 -20.72 -16.58
CA GLU A 160 4.28 -19.51 -16.74
C GLU A 160 4.22 -18.72 -15.41
N ILE A 161 3.91 -17.43 -15.53
CA ILE A 161 3.71 -16.51 -14.39
C ILE A 161 2.42 -16.88 -13.65
N THR A 162 2.48 -16.95 -12.33
CA THR A 162 1.31 -17.11 -11.48
C THR A 162 0.81 -15.77 -10.93
N ILE A 163 -0.44 -15.73 -10.43
CA ILE A 163 -0.97 -14.54 -9.73
C ILE A 163 -0.13 -14.23 -8.49
N ARG A 164 0.38 -15.26 -7.79
CA ARG A 164 1.31 -15.10 -6.66
C ARG A 164 2.61 -14.41 -7.08
N ASP A 165 3.21 -14.78 -8.21
CA ASP A 165 4.43 -14.13 -8.70
C ASP A 165 4.22 -12.63 -8.93
N LEU A 166 3.04 -12.23 -9.41
CA LEU A 166 2.68 -10.82 -9.60
C LEU A 166 2.50 -10.10 -8.26
N LEU A 167 1.78 -10.71 -7.30
CA LEU A 167 1.57 -10.15 -5.96
C LEU A 167 2.87 -9.97 -5.17
N THR A 168 3.88 -10.79 -5.48
CA THR A 168 5.17 -10.82 -4.77
C THR A 168 6.32 -10.18 -5.53
N HIS A 169 6.07 -9.62 -6.71
CA HIS A 169 7.12 -9.08 -7.59
C HIS A 169 8.21 -10.10 -7.95
N THR A 170 7.83 -11.35 -8.20
CA THR A 170 8.76 -12.42 -8.59
C THR A 170 8.53 -12.93 -10.02
N SER A 171 7.69 -12.26 -10.80
CA SER A 171 7.33 -12.67 -12.16
C SER A 171 8.45 -12.51 -13.21
N GLY A 172 9.39 -11.60 -12.99
CA GLY A 172 10.38 -11.17 -13.96
C GLY A 172 9.97 -9.95 -14.80
N LEU A 173 8.81 -9.35 -14.56
CA LEU A 173 8.42 -8.05 -15.10
C LEU A 173 9.21 -6.94 -14.40
N ASP A 174 9.63 -5.94 -15.16
CA ASP A 174 10.41 -4.79 -14.71
C ASP A 174 9.63 -3.47 -14.88
N TYR A 175 10.25 -2.34 -14.58
CA TYR A 175 9.73 -0.98 -14.82
C TYR A 175 10.39 -0.30 -16.00
N PRO A 176 9.69 0.59 -16.75
CA PRO A 176 10.28 1.40 -17.83
C PRO A 176 11.37 2.36 -17.35
N GLU A 177 11.14 3.12 -16.26
CA GLU A 177 12.01 4.24 -15.88
C GLU A 177 12.98 3.90 -14.73
N ILE A 178 12.56 3.01 -13.83
CA ILE A 178 13.33 2.67 -12.60
C ILE A 178 13.84 1.24 -12.61
N GLY A 179 13.63 0.51 -13.70
CA GLY A 179 14.09 -0.86 -13.89
C GLY A 179 15.52 -0.93 -14.45
N SER A 180 15.88 -2.10 -14.95
CA SER A 180 17.17 -2.32 -15.62
C SER A 180 17.24 -1.58 -16.97
N GLU A 181 18.42 -1.09 -17.35
CA GLU A 181 18.63 -0.38 -18.62
C GLU A 181 18.11 -1.17 -19.84
N ASN A 182 18.34 -2.47 -19.85
CA ASN A 182 17.92 -3.32 -20.97
C ASN A 182 16.40 -3.37 -21.09
N MET A 183 15.69 -3.58 -19.98
CA MET A 183 14.23 -3.62 -19.98
C MET A 183 13.62 -2.24 -20.23
N ALA A 184 14.21 -1.18 -19.68
CA ALA A 184 13.82 0.19 -19.97
C ALA A 184 13.86 0.50 -21.47
N ALA A 185 14.94 0.12 -22.17
CA ALA A 185 15.06 0.29 -23.61
C ALA A 185 14.03 -0.54 -24.40
N LEU A 186 13.74 -1.78 -23.97
CA LEU A 186 12.71 -2.62 -24.59
C LEU A 186 11.32 -2.05 -24.40
N TYR A 187 10.99 -1.59 -23.20
CA TYR A 187 9.69 -1.02 -22.88
C TYR A 187 9.49 0.31 -23.59
N ALA A 188 10.52 1.16 -23.68
CA ALA A 188 10.47 2.40 -24.46
C ALA A 188 10.20 2.14 -25.94
N LYS A 189 10.91 1.15 -26.56
CA LYS A 189 10.69 0.76 -27.96
C LYS A 189 9.28 0.21 -28.21
N ALA A 190 8.70 -0.45 -27.21
CA ALA A 190 7.34 -0.98 -27.27
C ALA A 190 6.27 0.02 -26.79
N ASP A 191 6.64 1.25 -26.43
CA ASP A 191 5.76 2.31 -25.92
C ASP A 191 4.92 1.84 -24.70
N ILE A 192 5.54 1.08 -23.78
CA ILE A 192 4.91 0.65 -22.53
C ILE A 192 4.97 1.82 -21.54
N PRO A 193 3.82 2.26 -21.00
CA PRO A 193 3.78 3.37 -20.05
C PRO A 193 4.29 2.96 -18.67
N SER A 194 4.80 3.94 -17.90
CA SER A 194 5.21 3.77 -16.50
C SER A 194 4.06 3.52 -15.51
N GLY A 195 2.84 3.66 -15.98
CA GLY A 195 1.65 3.61 -15.14
C GLY A 195 1.13 4.98 -14.69
N LEU A 196 1.82 6.07 -15.03
CA LEU A 196 1.36 7.44 -14.75
C LEU A 196 1.03 8.17 -16.06
N ASP A 197 -0.07 8.97 -16.06
CA ASP A 197 -0.50 9.81 -17.18
C ASP A 197 -0.48 9.14 -18.57
N ALA A 198 -0.91 7.91 -18.68
CA ALA A 198 -0.97 7.20 -19.96
C ALA A 198 -2.16 7.71 -20.82
N LYS A 199 -2.04 8.95 -21.35
CA LYS A 199 -3.10 9.64 -22.09
C LYS A 199 -3.56 8.85 -23.30
N GLY A 200 -4.88 8.64 -23.43
CA GLY A 200 -5.49 7.95 -24.56
C GLY A 200 -5.27 6.43 -24.55
N LYS A 201 -4.61 5.87 -23.53
CA LYS A 201 -4.39 4.46 -23.36
C LYS A 201 -5.40 3.85 -22.36
N THR A 202 -5.60 2.55 -22.40
CA THR A 202 -6.33 1.79 -21.38
C THR A 202 -5.42 0.77 -20.74
N LEU A 203 -5.70 0.42 -19.50
CA LEU A 203 -4.90 -0.56 -18.79
C LEU A 203 -4.84 -1.89 -19.58
N GLY A 204 -5.99 -2.39 -20.04
CA GLY A 204 -6.07 -3.64 -20.78
C GLY A 204 -5.23 -3.66 -22.06
N THR A 205 -5.24 -2.57 -22.84
CA THR A 205 -4.46 -2.49 -24.09
C THR A 205 -2.95 -2.60 -23.79
N GLU A 206 -2.47 -1.87 -22.81
CA GLU A 206 -1.05 -1.82 -22.49
C GLU A 206 -0.55 -3.10 -21.81
N ILE A 207 -1.36 -3.71 -20.94
CA ILE A 207 -1.01 -4.99 -20.30
C ILE A 207 -0.95 -6.13 -21.30
N LYS A 208 -1.85 -6.18 -22.30
CA LYS A 208 -1.78 -7.16 -23.37
C LYS A 208 -0.49 -7.00 -24.19
N ARG A 209 -0.10 -5.76 -24.50
CA ARG A 209 1.17 -5.46 -25.18
C ARG A 209 2.37 -5.90 -24.33
N LEU A 210 2.35 -5.60 -23.02
CA LEU A 210 3.40 -6.03 -22.07
C LEU A 210 3.56 -7.57 -22.06
N GLY A 211 2.46 -8.32 -22.13
CA GLY A 211 2.47 -9.79 -22.15
C GLY A 211 3.24 -10.41 -23.32
N SER A 212 3.45 -9.67 -24.42
CA SER A 212 4.24 -10.13 -25.57
C SER A 212 5.75 -9.90 -25.44
N LEU A 213 6.19 -9.14 -24.42
CA LEU A 213 7.58 -8.79 -24.21
C LEU A 213 8.29 -9.81 -23.30
N PRO A 214 9.65 -9.93 -23.42
CA PRO A 214 10.38 -10.86 -22.58
C PRO A 214 10.40 -10.42 -21.11
N LEU A 215 10.52 -11.39 -20.22
CA LEU A 215 10.79 -11.20 -18.80
C LEU A 215 12.30 -10.95 -18.58
N LEU A 216 12.65 -10.23 -17.53
CA LEU A 216 14.04 -10.00 -17.14
C LEU A 216 14.73 -11.28 -16.61
N HIS A 217 13.97 -12.15 -15.93
CA HIS A 217 14.46 -13.41 -15.35
C HIS A 217 13.34 -14.45 -15.30
N GLN A 218 13.67 -15.67 -14.98
CA GLN A 218 12.69 -16.75 -14.81
C GLN A 218 11.70 -16.45 -13.69
N PRO A 219 10.39 -16.72 -13.87
CA PRO A 219 9.40 -16.54 -12.84
C PRO A 219 9.74 -17.31 -11.55
N GLY A 220 9.72 -16.61 -10.41
CA GLY A 220 10.01 -17.15 -9.09
C GLY A 220 11.50 -17.17 -8.72
N GLU A 221 12.43 -16.77 -9.57
CA GLU A 221 13.87 -16.83 -9.25
C GLU A 221 14.41 -15.61 -8.51
N LYS A 222 13.81 -14.43 -8.73
CA LYS A 222 14.27 -13.18 -8.11
C LYS A 222 13.10 -12.27 -7.78
N PHE A 223 13.29 -11.41 -6.79
CA PHE A 223 12.43 -10.27 -6.56
C PHE A 223 12.84 -9.14 -7.52
N THR A 224 11.91 -8.70 -8.38
CA THR A 224 12.08 -7.55 -9.27
C THR A 224 10.87 -6.67 -9.21
N TYR A 225 11.05 -5.50 -8.62
CA TYR A 225 9.98 -4.51 -8.52
C TYR A 225 9.63 -3.96 -9.90
N GLY A 226 8.39 -4.15 -10.35
CA GLY A 226 7.99 -3.86 -11.73
C GLY A 226 6.48 -3.65 -11.89
N LEU A 227 6.01 -3.65 -13.15
CA LEU A 227 4.61 -3.44 -13.56
C LEU A 227 3.66 -4.58 -13.15
N ASN A 228 4.08 -5.46 -12.25
CA ASN A 228 3.31 -6.59 -11.75
C ASN A 228 1.91 -6.20 -11.30
N THR A 229 1.81 -5.09 -10.58
CA THR A 229 0.54 -4.66 -9.98
C THR A 229 -0.40 -4.00 -10.99
N ASP A 230 0.14 -3.49 -12.10
CA ASP A 230 -0.69 -3.08 -13.25
C ASP A 230 -1.32 -4.30 -13.94
N VAL A 231 -0.55 -5.40 -14.08
CA VAL A 231 -1.10 -6.69 -14.58
C VAL A 231 -2.19 -7.19 -13.64
N LEU A 232 -1.99 -7.11 -12.32
CA LEU A 232 -3.01 -7.45 -11.32
C LEU A 232 -4.24 -6.54 -11.41
N GLY A 233 -4.05 -5.25 -11.66
CA GLY A 233 -5.15 -4.32 -11.90
C GLY A 233 -6.02 -4.76 -13.08
N TYR A 234 -5.38 -5.14 -14.18
CA TYR A 234 -6.12 -5.67 -15.33
C TYR A 234 -6.75 -7.04 -15.05
N LEU A 235 -6.12 -7.90 -14.26
CA LEU A 235 -6.76 -9.14 -13.77
C LEU A 235 -8.06 -8.85 -13.03
N VAL A 236 -8.07 -7.82 -12.16
CA VAL A 236 -9.29 -7.39 -11.46
C VAL A 236 -10.37 -6.97 -12.47
N GLU A 237 -10.02 -6.19 -13.50
CA GLU A 237 -10.99 -5.78 -14.54
C GLU A 237 -11.56 -6.99 -15.30
N VAL A 238 -10.71 -7.92 -15.73
CA VAL A 238 -11.12 -9.12 -16.49
C VAL A 238 -12.05 -10.01 -15.67
N VAL A 239 -11.70 -10.25 -14.40
CA VAL A 239 -12.44 -11.20 -13.55
C VAL A 239 -13.72 -10.61 -13.00
N SER A 240 -13.73 -9.31 -12.68
CA SER A 240 -14.92 -8.65 -12.11
C SER A 240 -15.88 -8.09 -13.15
N GLY A 241 -15.42 -7.83 -14.37
CA GLY A 241 -16.17 -7.11 -15.40
C GLY A 241 -16.34 -5.61 -15.13
N MET A 242 -15.68 -5.06 -14.10
CA MET A 242 -15.67 -3.64 -13.73
C MET A 242 -14.36 -3.00 -14.13
N SER A 243 -14.35 -1.69 -14.39
CA SER A 243 -13.08 -0.95 -14.40
C SER A 243 -12.41 -1.01 -13.03
N LEU A 244 -11.07 -0.92 -12.98
CA LEU A 244 -10.36 -0.94 -11.70
C LEU A 244 -10.80 0.20 -10.78
N SER A 245 -11.11 1.37 -11.36
CA SER A 245 -11.63 2.53 -10.63
C SER A 245 -13.00 2.22 -9.98
N GLU A 246 -13.91 1.62 -10.74
CA GLU A 246 -15.22 1.25 -10.22
C GLU A 246 -15.12 0.15 -9.15
N PHE A 247 -14.25 -0.85 -9.35
CA PHE A 247 -14.04 -1.89 -8.37
C PHE A 247 -13.51 -1.33 -7.05
N PHE A 248 -12.50 -0.46 -7.08
CA PHE A 248 -11.98 0.17 -5.87
C PHE A 248 -13.03 1.00 -5.15
N ALA A 249 -13.79 1.83 -5.91
CA ALA A 249 -14.85 2.65 -5.32
C ALA A 249 -15.88 1.79 -4.57
N ARG A 250 -16.48 0.81 -5.26
CA ARG A 250 -17.59 0.01 -4.71
C ARG A 250 -17.17 -1.01 -3.67
N ARG A 251 -15.97 -1.60 -3.83
CA ARG A 251 -15.57 -2.76 -3.02
C ARG A 251 -14.61 -2.42 -1.88
N ILE A 252 -13.97 -1.24 -1.93
CA ILE A 252 -12.98 -0.82 -0.93
C ILE A 252 -13.33 0.55 -0.36
N PHE A 253 -13.41 1.59 -1.19
CA PHE A 253 -13.50 2.97 -0.69
C PHE A 253 -14.85 3.28 -0.03
N GLU A 254 -15.97 3.00 -0.70
CA GLU A 254 -17.31 3.24 -0.16
C GLU A 254 -17.57 2.44 1.13
N PRO A 255 -17.29 1.12 1.20
CA PRO A 255 -17.47 0.35 2.43
C PRO A 255 -16.61 0.85 3.60
N LEU A 256 -15.39 1.32 3.32
CA LEU A 256 -14.48 1.86 4.33
C LEU A 256 -14.75 3.34 4.69
N GLY A 257 -15.54 4.05 3.88
CA GLY A 257 -15.78 5.48 4.03
C GLY A 257 -14.60 6.36 3.58
N MET A 258 -13.75 5.88 2.69
CA MET A 258 -12.66 6.62 2.06
C MET A 258 -13.22 7.55 0.99
N LYS A 259 -13.32 8.85 1.29
CA LYS A 259 -14.05 9.83 0.46
C LYS A 259 -13.16 10.67 -0.45
N ASP A 260 -11.86 10.53 -0.31
CA ASP A 260 -10.85 11.36 -0.96
C ASP A 260 -9.77 10.53 -1.68
N SER A 261 -10.14 9.33 -2.15
CA SER A 261 -9.24 8.39 -2.85
C SER A 261 -9.73 8.17 -4.28
N TYR A 262 -8.92 8.52 -5.28
CA TYR A 262 -9.31 8.54 -6.69
C TYR A 262 -8.14 8.23 -7.62
N PHE A 263 -8.40 7.65 -8.78
CA PHE A 263 -7.46 7.68 -9.90
C PHE A 263 -7.43 9.07 -10.55
N TYR A 264 -8.61 9.64 -10.80
CA TYR A 264 -8.80 10.99 -11.34
C TYR A 264 -9.77 11.71 -10.43
N LEU A 265 -9.38 12.90 -9.98
CA LEU A 265 -10.16 13.66 -9.02
C LEU A 265 -11.41 14.27 -9.67
N PRO A 266 -12.54 14.36 -8.95
CA PRO A 266 -13.64 15.21 -9.38
C PRO A 266 -13.20 16.69 -9.30
N SER A 267 -13.71 17.52 -10.22
CA SER A 267 -13.31 18.93 -10.35
C SER A 267 -13.46 19.74 -9.04
N SER A 268 -14.43 19.38 -8.21
CA SER A 268 -14.65 20.00 -6.89
C SER A 268 -13.50 19.81 -5.91
N LYS A 269 -12.54 18.91 -6.21
CA LYS A 269 -11.40 18.60 -5.34
C LYS A 269 -10.04 18.97 -5.93
N TYR A 270 -9.99 19.55 -7.13
CA TYR A 270 -8.74 19.94 -7.79
C TYR A 270 -7.87 20.87 -6.94
N ASN A 271 -8.51 21.78 -6.20
CA ASN A 271 -7.84 22.74 -5.33
C ASN A 271 -7.25 22.14 -4.05
N ARG A 272 -7.48 20.84 -3.81
CA ARG A 272 -6.89 20.10 -2.68
C ARG A 272 -5.72 19.21 -3.10
N LEU A 273 -5.46 19.08 -4.41
CA LEU A 273 -4.30 18.29 -4.88
C LEU A 273 -3.02 19.03 -4.52
N ALA A 274 -2.19 18.41 -3.70
CA ALA A 274 -0.94 19.00 -3.22
C ALA A 274 -0.01 19.38 -4.39
N THR A 275 0.62 20.55 -4.28
CA THR A 275 1.61 21.05 -5.23
C THR A 275 2.81 20.12 -5.23
N LEU A 276 3.25 19.72 -6.43
CA LEU A 276 4.44 18.88 -6.58
C LEU A 276 5.68 19.74 -6.69
N TYR A 277 6.70 19.34 -5.96
CA TYR A 277 8.02 19.96 -5.92
C TYR A 277 9.11 19.04 -6.47
N THR A 278 10.22 19.63 -6.82
CA THR A 278 11.43 18.95 -7.29
C THR A 278 12.65 19.66 -6.69
N GLU A 279 13.83 19.19 -7.02
CA GLU A 279 15.09 19.87 -6.78
C GLU A 279 15.73 20.27 -8.10
N ASP A 280 16.33 21.45 -8.14
CA ASP A 280 17.18 21.87 -9.24
C ASP A 280 18.55 21.15 -9.19
N SER A 281 19.43 21.46 -10.15
CA SER A 281 20.76 20.85 -10.23
C SER A 281 21.70 21.19 -9.05
N LEU A 282 21.32 22.18 -8.23
CA LEU A 282 22.02 22.59 -7.02
C LEU A 282 21.32 22.09 -5.74
N HIS A 283 20.33 21.22 -5.89
CA HIS A 283 19.48 20.69 -4.82
C HIS A 283 18.61 21.72 -4.10
N HIS A 284 18.31 22.87 -4.76
CA HIS A 284 17.34 23.81 -4.24
C HIS A 284 15.92 23.37 -4.54
N LEU A 285 15.04 23.57 -3.58
CA LEU A 285 13.62 23.30 -3.71
C LEU A 285 12.99 24.19 -4.79
N ALA A 286 12.32 23.59 -5.75
CA ALA A 286 11.62 24.26 -6.83
C ALA A 286 10.25 23.60 -7.09
N LYS A 287 9.27 24.36 -7.59
CA LYS A 287 8.03 23.74 -8.09
C LYS A 287 8.36 22.86 -9.28
N ALA A 288 7.78 21.67 -9.30
CA ALA A 288 7.94 20.76 -10.42
C ALA A 288 7.34 21.41 -11.71
N PRO A 289 7.95 21.21 -12.88
CA PRO A 289 7.41 21.67 -14.15
C PRO A 289 6.07 20.97 -14.45
N GLU A 290 5.32 21.45 -15.43
CA GLU A 290 4.01 20.86 -15.79
C GLU A 290 4.13 19.39 -16.24
N SER A 291 5.26 19.02 -16.83
CA SER A 291 5.53 17.63 -17.24
C SER A 291 7.00 17.26 -17.07
N VAL A 292 7.26 15.98 -16.77
CA VAL A 292 8.59 15.37 -16.71
C VAL A 292 8.57 14.10 -17.55
N ASN A 293 9.50 13.95 -18.49
CA ASN A 293 9.56 12.80 -19.39
C ASN A 293 8.24 12.46 -20.11
N GLY A 294 7.47 13.51 -20.49
CA GLY A 294 6.17 13.35 -21.14
C GLY A 294 5.00 13.05 -20.21
N ILE A 295 5.24 12.86 -18.91
CA ILE A 295 4.21 12.66 -17.89
C ILE A 295 3.76 14.03 -17.38
N ARG A 296 2.50 14.37 -17.56
CA ARG A 296 1.91 15.59 -16.97
C ARG A 296 1.71 15.39 -15.48
N LEU A 297 2.28 16.26 -14.68
CA LEU A 297 2.25 16.09 -13.22
C LEU A 297 0.90 16.42 -12.58
N ASN A 298 0.01 17.10 -13.33
CA ASN A 298 -1.38 17.33 -12.92
C ASN A 298 -2.36 16.25 -13.41
N TYR A 299 -1.86 15.07 -13.85
CA TYR A 299 -2.69 13.97 -14.37
C TYR A 299 -3.90 13.61 -13.48
N PRO A 300 -3.86 13.72 -12.14
CA PRO A 300 -5.04 13.41 -11.33
C PRO A 300 -6.21 14.38 -11.58
N ASN A 301 -5.93 15.59 -12.09
CA ASN A 301 -6.93 16.60 -12.43
C ASN A 301 -7.39 16.50 -13.90
N THR A 302 -7.38 15.31 -14.47
CA THR A 302 -7.81 15.06 -15.86
C THR A 302 -8.85 13.94 -15.90
N ASN A 303 -9.46 13.76 -17.07
CA ASN A 303 -10.38 12.64 -17.33
C ASN A 303 -9.62 11.54 -18.08
N GLY A 304 -8.86 10.72 -17.36
CA GLY A 304 -8.12 9.62 -17.94
C GLY A 304 -8.88 8.30 -17.93
N THR A 305 -8.39 7.34 -18.70
CA THR A 305 -8.94 5.97 -18.82
C THR A 305 -7.95 4.88 -18.43
N TYR A 306 -6.73 5.28 -18.08
CA TYR A 306 -5.69 4.35 -17.61
C TYR A 306 -5.66 4.31 -16.09
N PHE A 307 -6.24 3.27 -15.50
CA PHE A 307 -6.32 3.09 -14.06
C PHE A 307 -5.14 2.23 -13.57
N SER A 308 -3.95 2.84 -13.44
CA SER A 308 -2.75 2.10 -13.03
C SER A 308 -2.92 1.46 -11.66
N GLY A 309 -2.91 0.13 -11.61
CA GLY A 309 -2.91 -0.63 -10.36
C GLY A 309 -1.59 -0.49 -9.59
N GLY A 310 -0.51 -0.10 -10.27
CA GLY A 310 0.81 0.08 -9.69
C GLY A 310 1.08 1.46 -9.10
N GLY A 311 0.31 2.52 -9.52
CA GLY A 311 0.70 3.87 -9.13
C GLY A 311 -0.34 4.98 -9.32
N GLY A 312 -1.52 4.68 -9.84
CA GLY A 312 -2.43 5.70 -10.36
C GLY A 312 -3.24 6.48 -9.33
N LEU A 313 -3.30 6.07 -8.08
CA LEU A 313 -4.17 6.71 -7.08
C LEU A 313 -3.59 8.01 -6.51
N SER A 314 -4.53 8.88 -6.18
CA SER A 314 -4.33 9.99 -5.25
C SER A 314 -5.25 9.79 -4.04
N SER A 315 -4.78 10.18 -2.84
CA SER A 315 -5.52 9.96 -1.60
C SER A 315 -5.13 10.98 -0.54
N THR A 316 -5.92 11.09 0.50
CA THR A 316 -5.54 11.79 1.73
C THR A 316 -4.86 10.83 2.70
N MET A 317 -4.11 11.41 3.63
CA MET A 317 -3.53 10.68 4.73
C MET A 317 -4.58 9.99 5.62
N TYR A 318 -5.71 10.65 5.83
CA TYR A 318 -6.81 10.11 6.64
C TYR A 318 -7.46 8.88 6.00
N ASP A 319 -7.77 8.93 4.70
CA ASP A 319 -8.33 7.79 3.98
C ASP A 319 -7.36 6.59 4.01
N TYR A 320 -6.07 6.86 3.79
CA TYR A 320 -5.08 5.79 3.82
C TYR A 320 -4.88 5.21 5.23
N ALA A 321 -5.00 6.02 6.29
CA ALA A 321 -5.00 5.54 7.67
C ALA A 321 -6.21 4.64 7.96
N ILE A 322 -7.40 4.95 7.43
CA ILE A 322 -8.59 4.07 7.48
C ILE A 322 -8.27 2.72 6.84
N PHE A 323 -7.68 2.73 5.63
CA PHE A 323 -7.31 1.51 4.93
C PHE A 323 -6.33 0.66 5.74
N MET A 324 -5.32 1.27 6.35
CA MET A 324 -4.36 0.56 7.20
C MET A 324 -5.02 0.06 8.50
N GLN A 325 -5.96 0.80 9.08
CA GLN A 325 -6.69 0.37 10.28
C GLN A 325 -7.53 -0.88 10.00
N MET A 326 -8.10 -1.01 8.80
CA MET A 326 -8.78 -2.22 8.37
C MET A 326 -7.85 -3.44 8.48
N PHE A 327 -6.58 -3.33 8.08
CA PHE A 327 -5.61 -4.41 8.24
C PHE A 327 -5.32 -4.73 9.70
N LEU A 328 -5.06 -3.74 10.56
CA LEU A 328 -4.81 -3.97 11.99
C LEU A 328 -6.03 -4.59 12.70
N ASN A 329 -7.23 -4.33 12.21
CA ASN A 329 -8.47 -4.94 12.70
C ASN A 329 -8.74 -6.33 12.09
N GLY A 330 -7.81 -6.91 11.34
CA GLY A 330 -7.97 -8.22 10.72
C GLY A 330 -9.00 -8.26 9.60
N GLY A 331 -9.04 -7.20 8.77
CA GLY A 331 -9.82 -7.11 7.55
C GLY A 331 -11.17 -6.40 7.70
N GLU A 332 -11.40 -5.70 8.81
CA GLU A 332 -12.68 -5.04 9.10
C GLU A 332 -12.48 -3.59 9.56
N TYR A 333 -13.36 -2.70 9.13
CA TYR A 333 -13.42 -1.33 9.62
C TYR A 333 -14.87 -0.83 9.59
N ASN A 334 -15.30 -0.11 10.62
CA ASN A 334 -16.65 0.47 10.75
C ASN A 334 -17.78 -0.57 10.50
N GLY A 335 -17.63 -1.79 11.01
CA GLY A 335 -18.58 -2.88 10.83
C GLY A 335 -18.65 -3.45 9.40
N LYS A 336 -17.76 -3.04 8.50
CA LYS A 336 -17.64 -3.57 7.15
C LYS A 336 -16.41 -4.45 7.03
N ARG A 337 -16.61 -5.71 6.67
CA ARG A 337 -15.52 -6.65 6.40
C ARG A 337 -15.13 -6.59 4.93
N ILE A 338 -13.87 -6.27 4.67
CA ILE A 338 -13.27 -6.22 3.34
C ILE A 338 -12.55 -7.54 3.04
N LEU A 339 -11.80 -8.05 4.02
CA LEU A 339 -11.04 -9.30 3.93
C LEU A 339 -11.24 -10.16 5.17
N SER A 340 -11.04 -11.46 5.03
CA SER A 340 -10.93 -12.37 6.17
C SER A 340 -9.61 -12.14 6.93
N ARG A 341 -9.59 -12.53 8.20
CA ARG A 341 -8.35 -12.53 9.01
C ARG A 341 -7.24 -13.38 8.38
N SER A 342 -7.62 -14.45 7.70
CA SER A 342 -6.67 -15.34 7.02
C SER A 342 -5.98 -14.63 5.85
N SER A 343 -6.73 -13.91 4.99
CA SER A 343 -6.16 -13.15 3.88
C SER A 343 -5.27 -12.01 4.37
N VAL A 344 -5.68 -11.27 5.39
CA VAL A 344 -4.84 -10.25 6.01
C VAL A 344 -3.51 -10.84 6.46
N ARG A 345 -3.54 -11.97 7.20
CA ARG A 345 -2.31 -12.67 7.61
C ARG A 345 -1.45 -13.08 6.42
N MET A 346 -2.05 -13.65 5.36
CA MET A 346 -1.31 -14.02 4.14
C MET A 346 -0.66 -12.80 3.48
N MET A 347 -1.33 -11.67 3.44
CA MET A 347 -0.80 -10.44 2.83
C MET A 347 0.35 -9.83 3.63
N THR A 348 0.34 -9.96 4.95
CA THR A 348 1.28 -9.30 5.85
C THR A 348 2.36 -10.24 6.42
N MET A 349 2.61 -11.38 5.78
CA MET A 349 3.70 -12.29 6.11
C MET A 349 4.65 -12.47 4.91
N ASN A 350 5.88 -12.93 5.17
CA ASN A 350 6.84 -13.22 4.12
C ASN A 350 6.31 -14.26 3.12
N GLN A 351 6.21 -13.90 1.86
CA GLN A 351 5.72 -14.73 0.74
C GLN A 351 6.83 -15.05 -0.28
N ILE A 352 8.02 -14.50 -0.10
CA ILE A 352 9.13 -14.66 -1.06
C ILE A 352 10.29 -15.49 -0.49
N GLY A 353 10.13 -16.05 0.73
CA GLY A 353 11.20 -16.81 1.38
C GLY A 353 12.47 -15.96 1.49
N ASP A 354 13.57 -16.45 0.90
CA ASP A 354 14.89 -15.80 0.95
C ASP A 354 15.24 -14.97 -0.29
N LEU A 355 14.31 -14.83 -1.26
CA LEU A 355 14.61 -14.15 -2.54
C LEU A 355 14.99 -12.68 -2.38
N TYR A 356 14.35 -11.95 -1.46
CA TYR A 356 14.69 -10.55 -1.21
C TYR A 356 15.75 -10.46 -0.13
N GLN A 357 16.94 -10.05 -0.53
CA GLN A 357 18.07 -9.94 0.39
C GLN A 357 18.14 -8.53 0.98
N GLY A 358 18.27 -8.43 2.27
CA GLY A 358 18.32 -7.17 3.01
C GLY A 358 17.73 -7.31 4.40
N SER A 359 17.27 -6.20 4.96
CA SER A 359 16.59 -6.16 6.26
C SER A 359 15.08 -6.39 6.18
N GLY A 360 14.54 -6.50 4.99
CA GLY A 360 13.11 -6.68 4.74
C GLY A 360 12.78 -7.91 3.90
N LYS A 361 11.52 -8.31 3.91
CA LYS A 361 10.89 -9.32 3.07
C LYS A 361 9.68 -8.71 2.38
N PHE A 362 8.95 -9.50 1.59
CA PHE A 362 7.75 -9.03 0.90
C PHE A 362 6.59 -9.99 1.10
N GLY A 363 5.42 -9.43 1.35
CA GLY A 363 4.15 -10.14 1.45
C GLY A 363 3.36 -10.09 0.13
N LEU A 364 2.04 -10.09 0.22
CA LEU A 364 1.19 -9.86 -0.96
C LEU A 364 0.84 -8.36 -1.05
N GLY A 365 1.79 -7.57 -1.57
CA GLY A 365 1.64 -6.13 -1.76
C GLY A 365 2.24 -5.23 -0.68
N PHE A 366 2.96 -5.78 0.30
CA PHE A 366 3.60 -5.04 1.41
C PHE A 366 5.05 -5.46 1.60
N GLY A 367 5.92 -4.51 1.93
CA GLY A 367 7.19 -4.78 2.57
C GLY A 367 6.96 -5.28 4.01
N ILE A 368 7.76 -6.25 4.46
CA ILE A 368 7.62 -6.87 5.78
C ILE A 368 8.92 -6.69 6.55
N THR A 369 8.84 -6.09 7.73
CA THR A 369 9.97 -5.97 8.66
C THR A 369 10.30 -7.35 9.24
N THR A 370 11.56 -7.77 9.11
CA THR A 370 12.07 -9.00 9.70
C THR A 370 12.71 -8.73 11.07
N GLU A 371 13.09 -9.77 11.80
CA GLU A 371 13.92 -9.65 13.01
C GLU A 371 15.17 -8.79 12.75
N ARG A 372 15.89 -9.05 11.65
CA ARG A 372 17.06 -8.24 11.26
C ARG A 372 16.70 -6.78 10.95
N GLY A 373 15.51 -6.53 10.42
CA GLY A 373 14.98 -5.19 10.16
C GLY A 373 14.66 -4.45 11.46
N SER A 374 14.01 -5.13 12.41
CA SER A 374 13.68 -4.56 13.72
C SER A 374 14.92 -4.25 14.58
N ALA A 375 16.01 -4.97 14.42
CA ALA A 375 17.28 -4.64 15.06
C ALA A 375 17.94 -3.35 14.57
N ARG A 376 17.43 -2.75 13.48
CA ARG A 376 18.00 -1.54 12.83
C ARG A 376 17.04 -0.38 12.73
N SER A 377 15.81 -0.54 13.19
CA SER A 377 14.73 0.41 13.06
C SER A 377 13.78 0.27 14.26
N PRO A 378 13.03 1.31 14.63
CA PRO A 378 12.08 1.19 15.74
C PRO A 378 10.87 0.29 15.42
N LEU A 379 10.71 -0.17 14.18
CA LEU A 379 9.63 -1.06 13.78
C LEU A 379 9.80 -2.46 14.38
N ASN A 380 8.76 -3.02 14.94
CA ASN A 380 8.75 -4.41 15.37
C ASN A 380 8.76 -5.38 14.18
N GLU A 381 9.30 -6.57 14.39
CA GLU A 381 9.14 -7.67 13.44
C GLU A 381 7.65 -7.92 13.14
N GLY A 382 7.33 -8.15 11.87
CA GLY A 382 5.95 -8.28 11.38
C GLY A 382 5.25 -6.96 11.08
N SER A 383 5.91 -5.82 11.31
CA SER A 383 5.44 -4.54 10.76
C SER A 383 5.46 -4.59 9.25
N PHE A 384 4.49 -3.92 8.62
CA PHE A 384 4.38 -3.89 7.17
C PHE A 384 4.27 -2.45 6.67
N ASP A 385 4.93 -2.18 5.55
CA ASP A 385 5.10 -0.82 5.04
C ASP A 385 5.19 -0.77 3.51
N TRP A 386 5.14 0.42 2.98
CA TRP A 386 5.60 0.79 1.64
C TRP A 386 5.69 2.31 1.52
N GLY A 387 6.15 2.76 0.33
CA GLY A 387 6.22 4.18 0.00
C GLY A 387 5.65 4.50 -1.36
N GLY A 388 5.56 5.79 -1.69
CA GLY A 388 5.19 6.31 -2.99
C GLY A 388 6.28 7.18 -3.58
N TYR A 389 6.42 7.15 -4.90
CA TYR A 389 7.45 7.85 -5.68
C TYR A 389 7.57 9.34 -5.36
N PHE A 390 6.45 9.98 -5.00
CA PHE A 390 6.40 11.42 -4.72
C PHE A 390 6.67 11.79 -3.25
N GLY A 391 7.30 10.90 -2.46
CA GLY A 391 7.70 11.18 -1.08
C GLY A 391 6.62 10.87 -0.04
N THR A 392 5.73 9.93 -0.33
CA THR A 392 4.74 9.43 0.63
C THR A 392 5.19 8.11 1.25
N THR A 393 4.95 7.92 2.56
CA THR A 393 5.34 6.69 3.28
C THR A 393 4.31 6.34 4.33
N TYR A 394 4.09 5.04 4.54
CA TYR A 394 3.28 4.52 5.63
C TYR A 394 3.92 3.27 6.23
N TRP A 395 3.54 2.98 7.46
CA TRP A 395 3.72 1.66 8.07
C TRP A 395 2.59 1.36 9.04
N ALA A 396 2.39 0.07 9.29
CA ALA A 396 1.57 -0.43 10.37
C ALA A 396 2.37 -1.43 11.20
N ASP A 397 2.31 -1.29 12.51
CA ASP A 397 2.93 -2.16 13.49
C ASP A 397 1.84 -2.89 14.27
N PRO A 398 1.59 -4.19 13.97
CA PRO A 398 0.55 -4.95 14.65
C PRO A 398 0.84 -5.19 16.15
N LYS A 399 2.11 -5.18 16.55
CA LYS A 399 2.52 -5.44 17.93
C LYS A 399 2.18 -4.24 18.82
N GLU A 400 2.55 -3.04 18.41
CA GLU A 400 2.22 -1.79 19.10
C GLU A 400 0.87 -1.23 18.68
N LYS A 401 0.19 -1.80 17.67
CA LYS A 401 -1.06 -1.28 17.07
C LYS A 401 -0.94 0.16 16.57
N ILE A 402 0.23 0.49 16.05
CA ILE A 402 0.54 1.81 15.49
C ILE A 402 0.32 1.78 13.98
N ILE A 403 -0.31 2.84 13.47
CA ILE A 403 -0.28 3.23 12.07
C ILE A 403 0.32 4.62 12.04
N ALA A 404 1.32 4.82 11.17
CA ALA A 404 1.81 6.17 10.95
C ALA A 404 2.12 6.40 9.46
N LEU A 405 1.82 7.61 9.04
CA LEU A 405 2.06 8.07 7.69
C LEU A 405 2.72 9.44 7.73
N ILE A 406 3.65 9.67 6.81
CA ILE A 406 4.16 10.99 6.47
C ILE A 406 4.11 11.16 4.95
N MET A 407 3.59 12.29 4.49
CA MET A 407 3.45 12.58 3.07
C MET A 407 4.03 13.94 2.73
N THR A 408 5.03 13.95 1.87
CA THR A 408 5.47 15.11 1.10
C THR A 408 5.02 14.95 -0.35
N GLN A 409 5.23 15.96 -1.16
CA GLN A 409 5.00 15.88 -2.61
C GLN A 409 6.24 16.44 -3.31
N GLN A 410 7.32 15.66 -3.33
CA GLN A 410 8.62 16.08 -3.87
C GLN A 410 9.39 14.90 -4.45
N VAL A 411 9.91 15.08 -5.67
CA VAL A 411 10.79 14.11 -6.33
C VAL A 411 11.65 14.80 -7.41
N PRO A 412 12.98 14.56 -7.45
CA PRO A 412 13.77 13.92 -6.40
C PRO A 412 13.76 14.70 -5.07
N ASN A 413 14.25 14.09 -4.00
CA ASN A 413 14.43 14.70 -2.71
C ASN A 413 15.73 14.17 -2.07
N SER A 414 16.78 15.00 -2.03
CA SER A 414 18.06 14.65 -1.42
C SER A 414 18.03 14.61 0.13
N HIS A 415 16.92 15.08 0.73
CA HIS A 415 16.68 15.10 2.17
C HIS A 415 15.63 14.06 2.61
N GLY A 416 15.62 12.90 1.97
CA GLY A 416 14.66 11.80 2.22
C GLY A 416 14.78 11.15 3.61
N ASP A 417 15.79 11.50 4.42
CA ASP A 417 15.99 11.02 5.79
C ASP A 417 14.90 11.48 6.78
N LEU A 418 14.06 12.45 6.40
CA LEU A 418 12.89 12.88 7.18
C LEU A 418 11.99 11.70 7.57
N THR A 419 11.76 10.78 6.64
CA THR A 419 10.94 9.57 6.91
C THR A 419 11.56 8.71 8.01
N SER A 420 12.88 8.51 8.00
CA SER A 420 13.58 7.73 9.02
C SER A 420 13.55 8.41 10.37
N LYS A 421 13.73 9.73 10.40
CA LYS A 421 13.58 10.52 11.63
C LYS A 421 12.16 10.48 12.17
N PHE A 422 11.16 10.59 11.30
CA PHE A 422 9.77 10.50 11.70
C PHE A 422 9.45 9.14 12.35
N LYS A 423 9.96 8.02 11.81
CA LYS A 423 9.82 6.70 12.44
C LYS A 423 10.35 6.71 13.89
N ILE A 424 11.55 7.24 14.11
CA ILE A 424 12.14 7.35 15.46
C ILE A 424 11.24 8.21 16.38
N LEU A 425 10.76 9.34 15.87
CA LEU A 425 9.97 10.30 16.64
C LEU A 425 8.58 9.77 17.00
N VAL A 426 8.00 8.89 16.21
CA VAL A 426 6.74 8.20 16.54
C VAL A 426 6.92 7.30 17.75
N TYR A 427 7.93 6.43 17.72
CA TYR A 427 8.13 5.45 18.80
C TYR A 427 8.70 6.05 20.08
N GLN A 428 9.53 7.11 20.01
CA GLN A 428 10.04 7.76 21.21
C GLN A 428 8.97 8.52 22.01
N ALA A 429 7.83 8.81 21.40
CA ALA A 429 6.71 9.48 22.05
C ALA A 429 5.72 8.51 22.72
N LEU A 430 5.83 7.21 22.47
CA LEU A 430 5.07 6.16 23.14
C LEU A 430 5.54 6.01 24.60
N GLU A 431 4.59 5.88 25.55
CA GLU A 431 4.81 5.75 26.99
C GLU A 431 4.59 4.32 27.49
#